data_97b9350b9cab3e9c01ae1fe3be6b924d
#
_entry.id   97b9350b9cab3e9c01ae1fe3be6b924d
#
_cell.length_a   1.000
_cell.length_b   1.000
_cell.length_c   1.000
_cell.angle_alpha   90.00
_cell.angle_beta   90.00
_cell.angle_gamma   90.00
#
_symmetry.space_group_name_H-M   'P 1'
#
loop_
_entity.id
_entity.type
_entity.pdbx_description
1 polymer ?
#
loop_
_entity_poly.entity_id
_entity_poly.type
_entity_poly.pdbx_seq_one_letter_code
_entity_poly.pdbx_strand_id
1 'polypeptide(L)'
;MLTFSRYLALIFALALGIGEAVMNWGHWQYAPLWVVDYVIVGWLLWGFFETRRGRKIHLLFGGWAFSAGVFYMALFLSLDPELAPHIKADTTLLFLIGLLLALSLLGGLGALIARNAQQKEPSDARNSGAPR
;
A
#
# COMPACT_ATOMS: atom_id res chain seq x y z
N MET A 1 -4.12 -13.05 8.97
CA MET A 1 -3.86 -11.63 8.64
C MET A 1 -2.77 -11.43 7.57
N LEU A 2 -1.60 -12.07 7.66
CA LEU A 2 -0.53 -11.93 6.64
C LEU A 2 -0.99 -12.33 5.23
N THR A 3 -1.68 -13.45 5.11
CA THR A 3 -2.20 -13.94 3.83
C THR A 3 -3.15 -12.93 3.19
N PHE A 4 -4.04 -12.34 3.98
CA PHE A 4 -4.95 -11.28 3.53
C PHE A 4 -4.18 -10.06 3.02
N SER A 5 -3.29 -9.47 3.83
CA SER A 5 -2.50 -8.29 3.45
C SER A 5 -1.65 -8.55 2.20
N ARG A 6 -1.11 -9.74 2.05
CA ARG A 6 -0.30 -10.15 0.90
C ARG A 6 -1.12 -10.22 -0.39
N TYR A 7 -2.27 -10.89 -0.38
CA TYR A 7 -3.12 -10.96 -1.58
C TYR A 7 -3.76 -9.62 -1.91
N LEU A 8 -4.12 -8.84 -0.89
CA LEU A 8 -4.58 -7.46 -1.09
C LEU A 8 -3.49 -6.63 -1.79
N ALA A 9 -2.21 -6.76 -1.41
CA ALA A 9 -1.10 -6.07 -2.05
C ALA A 9 -0.96 -6.44 -3.53
N LEU A 10 -1.13 -7.73 -3.86
CA LEU A 10 -1.09 -8.18 -5.26
C LEU A 10 -2.23 -7.56 -6.08
N ILE A 11 -3.46 -7.67 -5.58
CA ILE A 11 -4.65 -7.13 -6.27
C ILE A 11 -4.54 -5.61 -6.42
N PHE A 12 -4.16 -4.92 -5.35
CA PHE A 12 -3.99 -3.48 -5.34
C PHE A 12 -2.92 -3.02 -6.32
N ALA A 13 -1.75 -3.67 -6.33
CA ALA A 13 -0.65 -3.34 -7.24
C ALA A 13 -1.05 -3.57 -8.71
N LEU A 14 -1.75 -4.66 -9.01
CA LEU A 14 -2.24 -4.93 -10.37
C LEU A 14 -3.31 -3.92 -10.80
N ALA A 15 -4.27 -3.62 -9.91
CA ALA A 15 -5.34 -2.66 -10.20
C ALA A 15 -4.77 -1.25 -10.42
N LEU A 16 -3.84 -0.80 -9.57
CA LEU A 16 -3.17 0.49 -9.70
C LEU A 16 -2.34 0.54 -10.98
N GLY A 17 -1.49 -0.45 -11.23
CA GLY A 17 -0.62 -0.47 -12.40
C GLY A 17 -1.38 -0.54 -13.72
N ILE A 18 -2.45 -1.31 -13.80
CA ILE A 18 -3.32 -1.38 -15.00
C ILE A 18 -4.12 -0.06 -15.14
N GLY A 19 -4.66 0.46 -14.04
CA GLY A 19 -5.39 1.73 -14.03
C GLY A 19 -4.54 2.87 -14.56
N GLU A 20 -3.33 3.01 -14.04
CA GLU A 20 -2.36 4.01 -14.51
C GLU A 20 -1.99 3.83 -15.99
N ALA A 21 -1.75 2.59 -16.43
CA ALA A 21 -1.45 2.31 -17.83
C ALA A 21 -2.61 2.71 -18.76
N VAL A 22 -3.84 2.44 -18.37
CA VAL A 22 -5.04 2.78 -19.16
C VAL A 22 -5.28 4.29 -19.18
N MET A 23 -5.15 4.97 -18.04
CA MET A 23 -5.39 6.40 -17.92
C MET A 23 -4.33 7.23 -18.65
N ASN A 24 -3.08 6.76 -18.68
CA ASN A 24 -1.97 7.44 -19.36
C ASN A 24 -1.83 7.05 -20.83
N TRP A 25 -2.65 6.14 -21.36
CA TRP A 25 -2.58 5.71 -22.76
C TRP A 25 -2.99 6.83 -23.71
N GLY A 26 -1.99 7.41 -24.39
CA GLY A 26 -2.23 8.49 -25.37
C GLY A 26 -2.22 9.92 -24.82
N HIS A 27 -2.11 10.12 -23.53
CA HIS A 27 -1.97 11.43 -22.89
C HIS A 27 -0.77 11.45 -21.96
N TRP A 28 0.24 12.25 -22.28
CA TRP A 28 1.37 12.47 -21.37
C TRP A 28 0.92 13.32 -20.18
N GLN A 29 0.53 12.66 -19.10
CA GLN A 29 0.36 13.34 -17.83
C GLN A 29 1.74 13.69 -17.23
N TYR A 30 1.73 14.59 -16.26
CA TYR A 30 2.94 15.02 -15.56
C TYR A 30 3.69 13.80 -14.96
N ALA A 31 4.86 13.52 -15.55
CA ALA A 31 5.64 12.30 -15.28
C ALA A 31 5.84 11.94 -13.80
N PRO A 32 6.08 12.88 -12.86
CA PRO A 32 6.26 12.55 -11.45
C PRO A 32 5.09 11.83 -10.79
N LEU A 33 3.86 12.04 -11.25
CA LEU A 33 2.67 11.42 -10.63
C LEU A 33 2.60 9.92 -10.91
N TRP A 34 2.66 9.51 -12.18
CA TRP A 34 2.61 8.09 -12.51
C TRP A 34 3.86 7.30 -12.08
N VAL A 35 5.04 7.98 -11.99
CA VAL A 35 6.25 7.33 -11.47
C VAL A 35 6.07 6.89 -10.02
N VAL A 36 5.45 7.73 -9.17
CA VAL A 36 5.19 7.40 -7.78
C VAL A 36 4.27 6.19 -7.66
N ASP A 37 3.23 6.09 -8.50
CA ASP A 37 2.30 4.96 -8.50
C ASP A 37 2.99 3.67 -8.93
N TYR A 38 3.88 3.71 -9.93
CA TYR A 38 4.69 2.54 -10.29
C TYR A 38 5.73 2.16 -9.21
N VAL A 39 6.23 3.11 -8.43
CA VAL A 39 7.06 2.80 -7.24
C VAL A 39 6.23 2.05 -6.20
N ILE A 40 4.98 2.47 -5.95
CA ILE A 40 4.05 1.74 -5.06
C ILE A 40 3.82 0.31 -5.59
N VAL A 41 3.50 0.17 -6.87
CA VAL A 41 3.28 -1.13 -7.53
C VAL A 41 4.49 -2.03 -7.36
N GLY A 42 5.67 -1.55 -7.70
CA GLY A 42 6.92 -2.31 -7.59
C GLY A 42 7.23 -2.74 -6.16
N TRP A 43 7.04 -1.83 -5.19
CA TRP A 43 7.29 -2.11 -3.78
C TRP A 43 6.33 -3.13 -3.20
N LEU A 44 5.01 -3.00 -3.49
CA LEU A 44 4.00 -3.95 -3.02
C LEU A 44 4.18 -5.33 -3.64
N LEU A 45 4.51 -5.43 -4.94
CA LEU A 45 4.84 -6.69 -5.58
C LEU A 45 6.09 -7.32 -4.96
N TRP A 46 7.14 -6.54 -4.73
CA TRP A 46 8.33 -7.05 -4.04
C TRP A 46 8.01 -7.55 -2.64
N GLY A 47 7.24 -6.78 -1.85
CA GLY A 47 6.74 -7.20 -0.54
C GLY A 47 5.90 -8.48 -0.60
N PHE A 48 5.06 -8.64 -1.62
CA PHE A 48 4.29 -9.86 -1.86
C PHE A 48 5.20 -11.09 -2.07
N PHE A 49 6.20 -11.00 -2.96
CA PHE A 49 7.09 -12.12 -3.26
C PHE A 49 8.00 -12.47 -2.07
N GLU A 50 8.55 -11.49 -1.36
CA GLU A 50 9.40 -11.72 -0.19
C GLU A 50 8.61 -12.37 0.97
N THR A 51 7.37 -11.91 1.22
CA THR A 51 6.54 -12.50 2.26
C THR A 51 6.01 -13.89 1.88
N ARG A 52 5.87 -14.20 0.59
CA ARG A 52 5.54 -15.54 0.11
C ARG A 52 6.67 -16.54 0.41
N ARG A 53 7.91 -16.08 0.40
CA ARG A 53 9.11 -16.87 0.76
C ARG A 53 9.35 -16.95 2.27
N GLY A 54 8.42 -16.46 3.10
CA GLY A 54 8.55 -16.44 4.56
C GLY A 54 9.54 -15.38 5.08
N ARG A 55 9.91 -14.39 4.26
CA ARG A 55 10.95 -13.38 4.55
C ARG A 55 10.34 -11.98 4.61
N LYS A 56 10.90 -11.14 5.49
CA LYS A 56 10.80 -9.67 5.46
C LYS A 56 9.38 -9.06 5.39
N ILE A 57 8.51 -9.41 6.34
CA ILE A 57 7.17 -8.78 6.51
C ILE A 57 7.24 -7.23 6.54
N HIS A 58 8.35 -6.67 7.04
CA HIS A 58 8.54 -5.21 7.10
C HIS A 58 8.54 -4.53 5.72
N LEU A 59 8.94 -5.25 4.65
CA LEU A 59 8.88 -4.70 3.29
C LEU A 59 7.43 -4.49 2.84
N LEU A 60 6.55 -5.45 3.12
CA LEU A 60 5.14 -5.34 2.80
C LEU A 60 4.48 -4.20 3.60
N PHE A 61 4.80 -4.09 4.89
CA PHE A 61 4.33 -2.98 5.73
C PHE A 61 4.82 -1.62 5.22
N GLY A 62 6.12 -1.52 4.85
CA GLY A 62 6.70 -0.30 4.29
C GLY A 62 6.02 0.13 2.99
N GLY A 63 5.72 -0.81 2.08
CA GLY A 63 4.97 -0.54 0.85
C GLY A 63 3.57 0.01 1.12
N TRP A 64 2.84 -0.57 2.07
CA TRP A 64 1.54 -0.06 2.49
C TRP A 64 1.59 1.31 3.14
N ALA A 65 2.58 1.56 4.02
CA ALA A 65 2.75 2.86 4.66
C ALA A 65 3.09 3.96 3.65
N PHE A 66 3.96 3.66 2.67
CA PHE A 66 4.28 4.56 1.58
C PHE A 66 3.06 4.86 0.71
N SER A 67 2.30 3.83 0.31
CA SER A 67 1.06 3.95 -0.46
C SER A 67 0.03 4.83 0.29
N ALA A 68 -0.18 4.57 1.59
CA ALA A 68 -1.10 5.37 2.41
C ALA A 68 -0.67 6.84 2.47
N GLY A 69 0.63 7.13 2.61
CA GLY A 69 1.16 8.50 2.61
C GLY A 69 0.91 9.23 1.28
N VAL A 70 1.14 8.57 0.16
CA VAL A 70 0.92 9.13 -1.17
C VAL A 70 -0.56 9.43 -1.40
N PHE A 71 -1.47 8.48 -1.14
CA PHE A 71 -2.91 8.70 -1.34
C PHE A 71 -3.52 9.66 -0.32
N TYR A 72 -2.96 9.73 0.90
CA TYR A 72 -3.32 10.77 1.86
C TYR A 72 -3.01 12.16 1.30
N MET A 73 -1.79 12.38 0.83
CA MET A 73 -1.40 13.66 0.22
C MET A 73 -2.23 13.99 -1.01
N ALA A 74 -2.46 13.02 -1.89
CA ALA A 74 -3.26 13.18 -3.10
C ALA A 74 -4.72 13.59 -2.75
N LEU A 75 -5.31 12.96 -1.74
CA LEU A 75 -6.68 13.27 -1.29
C LEU A 75 -6.78 14.71 -0.77
N PHE A 76 -5.88 15.12 0.14
CA PHE A 76 -5.93 16.45 0.72
C PHE A 76 -5.59 17.56 -0.28
N LEU A 77 -4.64 17.35 -1.20
CA LEU A 77 -4.39 18.27 -2.30
C LEU A 77 -5.60 18.42 -3.22
N SER A 78 -6.36 17.34 -3.43
CA SER A 78 -7.56 17.38 -4.27
C SER A 78 -8.75 18.03 -3.56
N LEU A 79 -8.76 18.09 -2.23
CA LEU A 79 -9.80 18.73 -1.42
C LEU A 79 -9.55 20.22 -1.17
N ASP A 80 -8.30 20.67 -1.34
CA ASP A 80 -7.93 22.08 -1.08
C ASP A 80 -7.87 22.88 -2.40
N PRO A 81 -8.87 23.73 -2.65
CA PRO A 81 -8.94 24.52 -3.88
C PRO A 81 -7.86 25.62 -3.95
N GLU A 82 -7.25 26.02 -2.82
CA GLU A 82 -6.18 27.02 -2.79
C GLU A 82 -4.84 26.42 -3.21
N LEU A 83 -4.57 25.15 -2.84
CA LEU A 83 -3.34 24.45 -3.18
C LEU A 83 -3.35 23.94 -4.63
N ALA A 84 -4.51 23.64 -5.18
CA ALA A 84 -4.65 23.11 -6.52
C ALA A 84 -5.77 23.77 -7.33
N PRO A 85 -5.68 25.10 -7.61
CA PRO A 85 -6.74 25.85 -8.28
C PRO A 85 -7.07 25.36 -9.69
N HIS A 86 -6.17 24.56 -10.29
CA HIS A 86 -6.33 24.02 -11.64
C HIS A 86 -6.81 22.56 -11.66
N ILE A 87 -6.85 21.88 -10.51
CA ILE A 87 -7.36 20.51 -10.37
C ILE A 87 -8.82 20.60 -9.97
N LYS A 88 -9.72 20.60 -10.94
CA LYS A 88 -11.14 20.32 -10.65
C LYS A 88 -11.23 18.84 -10.27
N ALA A 89 -11.19 18.56 -8.98
CA ALA A 89 -11.38 17.21 -8.48
C ALA A 89 -12.81 16.75 -8.84
N ASP A 90 -12.92 15.87 -9.81
CA ASP A 90 -14.18 15.16 -10.08
C ASP A 90 -14.51 14.27 -8.86
N THR A 91 -15.78 14.19 -8.51
CA THR A 91 -16.26 13.35 -7.40
C THR A 91 -15.81 11.90 -7.54
N THR A 92 -15.73 11.40 -8.77
CA THR A 92 -15.24 10.05 -9.08
C THR A 92 -13.76 9.89 -8.69
N LEU A 93 -12.93 10.87 -9.01
CA LEU A 93 -11.50 10.87 -8.67
C LEU A 93 -11.29 10.91 -7.15
N LEU A 94 -12.03 11.77 -6.45
CA LEU A 94 -11.98 11.85 -4.98
C LEU A 94 -12.37 10.52 -4.33
N PHE A 95 -13.45 9.91 -4.81
CA PHE A 95 -13.88 8.59 -4.34
C PHE A 95 -12.80 7.53 -4.57
N LEU A 96 -12.19 7.50 -5.75
CA LEU A 96 -11.15 6.54 -6.10
C LEU A 96 -9.91 6.71 -5.19
N ILE A 97 -9.42 7.95 -5.01
CA ILE A 97 -8.27 8.23 -4.14
C ILE A 97 -8.59 7.84 -2.69
N GLY A 98 -9.80 8.16 -2.20
CA GLY A 98 -10.25 7.77 -0.86
C GLY A 98 -10.32 6.27 -0.68
N LEU A 99 -10.80 5.53 -1.68
CA LEU A 99 -10.82 4.07 -1.69
C LEU A 99 -9.40 3.48 -1.64
N LEU A 100 -8.48 4.00 -2.46
CA LEU A 100 -7.08 3.56 -2.49
C LEU A 100 -6.39 3.83 -1.14
N LEU A 101 -6.66 4.96 -0.51
CA LEU A 101 -6.19 5.27 0.84
C LEU A 101 -6.74 4.26 1.87
N ALA A 102 -8.05 4.00 1.86
CA ALA A 102 -8.66 3.05 2.79
C ALA A 102 -8.09 1.63 2.63
N LEU A 103 -7.91 1.16 1.40
CA LEU A 103 -7.30 -0.13 1.11
C LEU A 103 -5.84 -0.19 1.57
N SER A 104 -5.08 0.89 1.40
CA SER A 104 -3.69 0.99 1.86
C SER A 104 -3.59 0.88 3.38
N LEU A 105 -4.49 1.55 4.12
CA LEU A 105 -4.56 1.46 5.58
C LEU A 105 -4.95 0.06 6.04
N LEU A 106 -5.95 -0.57 5.41
CA LEU A 106 -6.36 -1.96 5.73
C LEU A 106 -5.24 -2.96 5.46
N GLY A 107 -4.53 -2.82 4.34
CA GLY A 107 -3.38 -3.65 4.01
C GLY A 107 -2.24 -3.51 5.00
N GLY A 108 -1.94 -2.26 5.40
CA GLY A 108 -0.94 -1.93 6.41
C GLY A 108 -1.26 -2.48 7.78
N LEU A 109 -2.51 -2.34 8.24
CA LEU A 109 -2.99 -2.93 9.49
C LEU A 109 -2.87 -4.46 9.48
N GLY A 110 -3.23 -5.12 8.38
CA GLY A 110 -3.08 -6.56 8.22
C GLY A 110 -1.62 -7.03 8.33
N ALA A 111 -0.70 -6.28 7.73
CA ALA A 111 0.74 -6.54 7.83
C ALA A 111 1.28 -6.30 9.23
N LEU A 112 0.83 -5.23 9.91
CA LEU A 112 1.24 -4.88 11.27
C LEU A 112 0.81 -5.95 12.28
N ILE A 113 -0.46 -6.38 12.23
CA ILE A 113 -0.99 -7.43 13.10
C ILE A 113 -0.21 -8.74 12.90
N ALA A 114 0.08 -9.10 11.64
CA ALA A 114 0.86 -10.29 11.34
C ALA A 114 2.30 -10.22 11.88
N ARG A 115 2.94 -9.06 11.79
CA ARG A 115 4.27 -8.81 12.34
C ARG A 115 4.28 -8.96 13.87
N ASN A 116 3.31 -8.37 14.55
CA ASN A 116 3.23 -8.42 16.02
C ASN A 116 2.97 -9.84 16.51
N ALA A 117 2.18 -10.65 15.78
CA ALA A 117 1.97 -12.05 16.11
C ALA A 117 3.27 -12.87 16.04
N GLN A 118 4.11 -12.65 15.02
CA GLN A 118 5.39 -13.34 14.89
C GLN A 118 6.42 -12.97 15.98
N GLN A 119 6.33 -11.77 16.54
CA GLN A 119 7.23 -11.35 17.62
C GLN A 119 6.89 -11.97 18.98
N LYS A 120 5.64 -12.39 19.20
CA LYS A 120 5.18 -12.98 20.47
C LYS A 120 5.60 -14.44 20.62
N GLU A 121 5.63 -15.23 19.55
CA GLU A 121 5.98 -16.67 19.62
C GLU A 121 7.33 -16.99 20.27
N PRO A 122 8.45 -16.27 19.96
CA PRO A 122 9.75 -16.58 20.56
C PRO A 122 9.84 -16.28 22.06
N SER A 123 9.02 -15.37 22.57
CA SER A 123 9.02 -14.96 23.97
C SER A 123 8.37 -16.02 24.87
N ASP A 124 7.29 -16.63 24.43
CA ASP A 124 6.58 -17.65 25.18
C ASP A 124 7.34 -18.98 25.23
N ALA A 125 8.03 -19.35 24.14
CA ALA A 125 8.89 -20.53 24.09
C ALA A 125 10.10 -20.42 25.06
N ARG A 126 10.59 -19.21 25.33
CA ARG A 126 11.69 -18.97 26.26
C ARG A 126 11.23 -19.00 27.74
N ASN A 127 9.98 -18.59 28.01
CA ASN A 127 9.39 -18.53 29.35
C ASN A 127 8.81 -19.87 29.84
N SER A 128 8.48 -20.79 28.90
CA SER A 128 7.90 -22.10 29.24
C SER A 128 8.88 -23.11 29.81
N GLY A 129 10.17 -22.74 30.00
CA GLY A 129 11.13 -23.51 30.80
C GLY A 129 11.28 -24.97 30.40
N ALA A 130 11.20 -25.31 29.12
CA ALA A 130 11.39 -26.70 28.66
C ALA A 130 12.80 -27.15 29.06
N PRO A 131 12.95 -28.18 29.94
CA PRO A 131 14.29 -28.70 30.29
C PRO A 131 14.91 -29.29 29.03
N ARG A 132 16.20 -29.03 28.88
CA ARG A 132 17.05 -29.58 27.82
C ARG A 132 17.24 -31.08 28.02
#